data_03efee8bf41917f07959b5950ac43850
#
_entry.id   03efee8bf41917f07959b5950ac43850
#
_cell.length_a   1.000
_cell.length_b   1.000
_cell.length_c   1.000
_cell.angle_alpha   90.00
_cell.angle_beta   90.00
_cell.angle_gamma   90.00
#
_symmetry.space_group_name_H-M   'P 1'
#
loop_
_entity.id
_entity.type
_entity.pdbx_description
1 polymer ?
#
loop_
_entity_poly.entity_id
_entity_poly.type
_entity_poly.pdbx_seq_one_letter_code
_entity_poly.pdbx_strand_id
1 'polypeptide(L)'
;MVRPSWCDRRALQESRWDDVCDRISPAVRNALEQVLTSLDGRVLGRDQCLLLAGVSGDDLFGLAVAANEIRRQLAGEVISYVITRNINFTNVCFVGCKFCAFSVSPRDETAYFLTPDQVGEKARQAASWSATEVCIQGGLPRNLPPFYYRDVLRAVKAAAPFMHIHAFSPMEITYGVELTGMSLRDYLLMLKGNGLDTLPGTAAEILDDSVRLVLSRNKLSTAQWIDVIQTAHECGIRSTSTMMYGHRETTEHWVNQLLLLREIQSRTGGFTEFVPLGFIHDKTLLYQQGLARSGGTLEEHIKVHALARVMLAGSINHIQVSWVKLGREVSQLALLAGADDYGGTLFEENISRLAGATAGQYVSAAEFHERIRELDRIPAQRNTTYTKYFDSPAPTVPEPAATGDAA
;
A
#
# COMPACT_ATOMS: atom_id res chain seq x y z
N MET A 1 -4.01 -33.63 6.02
CA MET A 1 -5.11 -32.86 5.44
C MET A 1 -4.63 -32.28 4.12
N VAL A 2 -5.38 -32.48 3.03
CA VAL A 2 -5.08 -31.84 1.74
C VAL A 2 -5.31 -30.33 1.90
N ARG A 3 -4.37 -29.50 1.48
CA ARG A 3 -4.53 -28.04 1.51
C ARG A 3 -5.65 -27.63 0.54
N PRO A 4 -6.52 -26.67 0.90
CA PRO A 4 -7.50 -26.13 -0.03
C PRO A 4 -6.82 -25.52 -1.27
N SER A 5 -7.42 -25.69 -2.45
CA SER A 5 -6.83 -25.25 -3.72
C SER A 5 -6.50 -23.74 -3.76
N TRP A 6 -7.30 -22.89 -3.12
CA TRP A 6 -7.09 -21.45 -3.04
C TRP A 6 -5.84 -21.02 -2.24
N CYS A 7 -5.24 -21.89 -1.45
CA CYS A 7 -3.98 -21.65 -0.74
C CYS A 7 -2.85 -22.60 -1.16
N ASP A 8 -3.06 -23.35 -2.24
CA ASP A 8 -2.03 -24.18 -2.86
C ASP A 8 -1.36 -23.40 -4.00
N ARG A 9 -0.08 -23.07 -3.81
CA ARG A 9 0.69 -22.28 -4.78
C ARG A 9 0.70 -22.93 -6.16
N ARG A 10 0.87 -24.25 -6.23
CA ARG A 10 0.92 -24.98 -7.49
C ARG A 10 -0.45 -24.97 -8.19
N ALA A 11 -1.52 -25.20 -7.44
CA ALA A 11 -2.87 -25.14 -7.98
C ALA A 11 -3.19 -23.75 -8.56
N LEU A 12 -2.84 -22.65 -7.85
CA LEU A 12 -3.04 -21.28 -8.35
C LEU A 12 -2.17 -20.96 -9.58
N GLN A 13 -0.95 -21.50 -9.65
CA GLN A 13 -0.01 -21.23 -10.75
C GLN A 13 -0.41 -21.96 -12.03
N GLU A 14 -0.84 -23.23 -11.93
CA GLU A 14 -1.14 -24.09 -13.05
C GLU A 14 -2.57 -23.94 -13.59
N SER A 15 -3.55 -23.55 -12.74
CA SER A 15 -4.97 -23.48 -13.16
C SER A 15 -5.26 -22.29 -14.07
N ARG A 16 -6.17 -22.53 -15.02
CA ARG A 16 -6.76 -21.53 -15.91
C ARG A 16 -8.26 -21.39 -15.62
N TRP A 17 -8.87 -20.34 -16.12
CA TRP A 17 -10.31 -20.10 -15.91
C TRP A 17 -11.16 -21.30 -16.38
N ASP A 18 -10.86 -21.86 -17.53
CA ASP A 18 -11.59 -22.99 -18.10
C ASP A 18 -11.49 -24.27 -17.26
N ASP A 19 -10.45 -24.42 -16.43
CA ASP A 19 -10.26 -25.55 -15.53
C ASP A 19 -11.15 -25.50 -14.28
N VAL A 20 -11.64 -24.29 -13.92
CA VAL A 20 -12.30 -24.05 -12.63
C VAL A 20 -13.73 -23.54 -12.76
N CYS A 21 -14.12 -22.93 -13.89
CA CYS A 21 -15.39 -22.22 -14.06
C CYS A 21 -16.63 -23.12 -13.86
N ASP A 22 -16.55 -24.41 -14.15
CA ASP A 22 -17.66 -25.37 -13.95
C ASP A 22 -17.80 -25.88 -12.49
N ARG A 23 -16.83 -25.57 -11.63
CA ARG A 23 -16.79 -26.03 -10.25
C ARG A 23 -17.31 -25.00 -9.25
N ILE A 24 -17.50 -23.77 -9.71
CA ILE A 24 -17.93 -22.63 -8.87
C ILE A 24 -19.42 -22.36 -9.04
N SER A 25 -20.01 -21.66 -8.09
CA SER A 25 -21.43 -21.34 -8.12
C SER A 25 -21.81 -20.48 -9.33
N PRO A 26 -22.97 -20.70 -9.98
CA PRO A 26 -23.34 -19.98 -11.20
C PRO A 26 -23.38 -18.45 -11.05
N ALA A 27 -23.77 -17.95 -9.88
CA ALA A 27 -23.82 -16.51 -9.63
C ALA A 27 -22.41 -15.88 -9.57
N VAL A 28 -21.44 -16.56 -8.94
CA VAL A 28 -20.03 -16.14 -8.88
C VAL A 28 -19.43 -16.23 -10.29
N ARG A 29 -19.63 -17.34 -11.00
CA ARG A 29 -19.19 -17.52 -12.39
C ARG A 29 -19.66 -16.38 -13.28
N ASN A 30 -20.94 -16.07 -13.28
CA ASN A 30 -21.51 -15.00 -14.10
C ASN A 30 -20.87 -13.64 -13.81
N ALA A 31 -20.67 -13.29 -12.52
CA ALA A 31 -20.01 -12.05 -12.14
C ALA A 31 -18.56 -11.98 -12.65
N LEU A 32 -17.79 -13.07 -12.54
CA LEU A 32 -16.40 -13.12 -12.98
C LEU A 32 -16.27 -13.09 -14.51
N GLU A 33 -17.12 -13.79 -15.26
CA GLU A 33 -17.14 -13.79 -16.72
C GLU A 33 -17.39 -12.40 -17.31
N GLN A 34 -18.23 -11.58 -16.68
CA GLN A 34 -18.43 -10.20 -17.10
C GLN A 34 -17.13 -9.39 -17.08
N VAL A 35 -16.33 -9.52 -16.03
CA VAL A 35 -15.06 -8.80 -15.91
C VAL A 35 -13.98 -9.40 -16.79
N LEU A 36 -13.90 -10.73 -16.91
CA LEU A 36 -12.96 -11.41 -17.79
C LEU A 36 -13.16 -11.01 -19.27
N THR A 37 -14.41 -10.80 -19.66
CA THR A 37 -14.75 -10.40 -21.04
C THR A 37 -14.47 -8.92 -21.30
N SER A 38 -14.77 -8.05 -20.35
CA SER A 38 -14.68 -6.59 -20.51
C SER A 38 -13.35 -5.99 -20.07
N LEU A 39 -12.62 -6.66 -19.17
CA LEU A 39 -11.49 -6.15 -18.39
C LEU A 39 -11.79 -4.86 -17.62
N ASP A 40 -13.05 -4.70 -17.23
CA ASP A 40 -13.55 -3.55 -16.56
C ASP A 40 -14.42 -3.92 -15.34
N GLY A 41 -13.91 -3.68 -14.14
CA GLY A 41 -14.63 -3.95 -12.89
C GLY A 41 -15.90 -3.10 -12.69
N ARG A 42 -16.09 -2.04 -13.49
CA ARG A 42 -17.28 -1.18 -13.42
C ARG A 42 -18.56 -1.88 -13.91
N VAL A 43 -18.45 -2.99 -14.63
CA VAL A 43 -19.59 -3.81 -15.02
C VAL A 43 -20.29 -4.47 -13.83
N LEU A 44 -19.59 -4.61 -12.69
CA LEU A 44 -20.15 -5.20 -11.48
C LEU A 44 -20.92 -4.17 -10.68
N GLY A 45 -22.20 -4.48 -10.40
CA GLY A 45 -22.99 -3.79 -9.40
C GLY A 45 -22.55 -4.13 -7.97
N ARG A 46 -23.02 -3.33 -6.99
CA ARG A 46 -22.68 -3.50 -5.57
C ARG A 46 -23.00 -4.91 -5.04
N ASP A 47 -24.14 -5.47 -5.41
CA ASP A 47 -24.57 -6.80 -4.93
C ASP A 47 -23.65 -7.92 -5.44
N GLN A 48 -23.19 -7.83 -6.68
CA GLN A 48 -22.20 -8.77 -7.24
C GLN A 48 -20.85 -8.62 -6.53
N CYS A 49 -20.42 -7.40 -6.22
CA CYS A 49 -19.21 -7.17 -5.43
C CYS A 49 -19.31 -7.77 -4.02
N LEU A 50 -20.45 -7.64 -3.36
CA LEU A 50 -20.72 -8.25 -2.04
C LEU A 50 -20.76 -9.78 -2.13
N LEU A 51 -21.36 -10.34 -3.18
CA LEU A 51 -21.32 -11.78 -3.47
C LEU A 51 -19.86 -12.26 -3.55
N LEU A 52 -19.02 -11.61 -4.37
CA LEU A 52 -17.62 -11.97 -4.53
C LEU A 52 -16.80 -11.79 -3.23
N ALA A 53 -17.13 -10.80 -2.41
CA ALA A 53 -16.49 -10.59 -1.11
C ALA A 53 -16.83 -11.68 -0.08
N GLY A 54 -17.99 -12.33 -0.25
CA GLY A 54 -18.49 -13.39 0.63
C GLY A 54 -18.03 -14.81 0.29
N VAL A 55 -17.34 -15.04 -0.83
CA VAL A 55 -16.97 -16.38 -1.31
C VAL A 55 -15.98 -17.10 -0.40
N SER A 56 -16.02 -18.44 -0.43
CA SER A 56 -15.09 -19.36 0.24
C SER A 56 -14.92 -20.64 -0.58
N GLY A 57 -14.02 -21.53 -0.20
CA GLY A 57 -13.84 -22.82 -0.84
C GLY A 57 -13.56 -22.73 -2.35
N ASP A 58 -14.29 -23.47 -3.17
CA ASP A 58 -14.11 -23.49 -4.63
C ASP A 58 -14.47 -22.15 -5.28
N ASP A 59 -15.44 -21.41 -4.78
CA ASP A 59 -15.78 -20.07 -5.27
C ASP A 59 -14.62 -19.07 -5.02
N LEU A 60 -13.90 -19.17 -3.90
CA LEU A 60 -12.71 -18.37 -3.65
C LEU A 60 -11.55 -18.77 -4.58
N PHE A 61 -11.41 -20.08 -4.83
CA PHE A 61 -10.41 -20.54 -5.80
C PHE A 61 -10.71 -20.00 -7.19
N GLY A 62 -11.96 -20.06 -7.64
CA GLY A 62 -12.41 -19.47 -8.90
C GLY A 62 -12.17 -17.94 -8.95
N LEU A 63 -12.45 -17.21 -7.87
CA LEU A 63 -12.15 -15.79 -7.77
C LEU A 63 -10.65 -15.50 -7.94
N ALA A 64 -9.78 -16.27 -7.27
CA ALA A 64 -8.34 -16.10 -7.35
C ALA A 64 -7.79 -16.40 -8.77
N VAL A 65 -8.26 -17.48 -9.41
CA VAL A 65 -7.87 -17.85 -10.79
C VAL A 65 -8.35 -16.80 -11.78
N ALA A 66 -9.60 -16.33 -11.69
CA ALA A 66 -10.12 -15.25 -12.54
C ALA A 66 -9.34 -13.95 -12.36
N ALA A 67 -9.03 -13.58 -11.12
CA ALA A 67 -8.23 -12.40 -10.82
C ALA A 67 -6.81 -12.50 -11.43
N ASN A 68 -6.18 -13.67 -11.36
CA ASN A 68 -4.89 -13.90 -12.02
C ASN A 68 -4.98 -13.84 -13.54
N GLU A 69 -6.08 -14.30 -14.14
CA GLU A 69 -6.30 -14.17 -15.59
C GLU A 69 -6.47 -12.71 -16.00
N ILE A 70 -7.29 -11.92 -15.25
CA ILE A 70 -7.45 -10.48 -15.47
C ILE A 70 -6.09 -9.78 -15.33
N ARG A 71 -5.30 -10.09 -14.29
CA ARG A 71 -3.95 -9.55 -14.13
C ARG A 71 -3.07 -9.85 -15.35
N ARG A 72 -3.10 -11.08 -15.85
CA ARG A 72 -2.30 -11.50 -17.04
C ARG A 72 -2.64 -10.66 -18.26
N GLN A 73 -3.92 -10.35 -18.47
CA GLN A 73 -4.36 -9.55 -19.60
C GLN A 73 -4.03 -8.06 -19.42
N LEU A 74 -4.02 -7.53 -18.20
CA LEU A 74 -3.75 -6.11 -17.93
C LEU A 74 -2.25 -5.78 -17.75
N ALA A 75 -1.49 -6.66 -17.10
CA ALA A 75 -0.09 -6.43 -16.72
C ALA A 75 0.91 -7.42 -17.36
N GLY A 76 0.42 -8.43 -18.11
CA GLY A 76 1.28 -9.47 -18.68
C GLY A 76 1.91 -10.36 -17.62
N GLU A 77 3.09 -10.92 -17.91
CA GLU A 77 3.81 -11.80 -16.99
C GLU A 77 4.84 -11.06 -16.09
N VAL A 78 4.85 -9.74 -16.17
CA VAL A 78 5.73 -8.90 -15.34
C VAL A 78 5.17 -8.80 -13.93
N ILE A 79 6.02 -9.01 -12.93
CA ILE A 79 5.80 -8.59 -11.55
C ILE A 79 6.81 -7.49 -11.26
N SER A 80 6.30 -6.31 -10.97
CA SER A 80 7.12 -5.13 -10.73
C SER A 80 7.51 -4.98 -9.26
N TYR A 81 8.57 -4.17 -9.04
CA TYR A 81 9.01 -3.72 -7.73
C TYR A 81 9.72 -2.37 -7.86
N VAL A 82 9.89 -1.63 -6.78
CA VAL A 82 10.63 -0.36 -6.76
C VAL A 82 11.78 -0.42 -5.76
N ILE A 83 12.95 0.13 -6.12
CA ILE A 83 14.02 0.33 -5.14
C ILE A 83 13.75 1.65 -4.41
N THR A 84 13.31 1.54 -3.15
CA THR A 84 12.90 2.66 -2.31
C THR A 84 13.48 2.57 -0.92
N ARG A 85 13.67 3.72 -0.28
CA ARG A 85 13.97 3.85 1.14
C ARG A 85 12.82 4.53 1.87
N ASN A 86 12.39 3.94 2.99
CA ASN A 86 11.51 4.61 3.92
C ASN A 86 12.29 5.58 4.81
N ILE A 87 11.82 6.81 4.92
CA ILE A 87 12.40 7.82 5.80
C ILE A 87 11.30 8.30 6.75
N ASN A 88 11.32 7.80 7.98
CA ASN A 88 10.45 8.29 9.02
C ASN A 88 11.18 9.44 9.73
N PHE A 89 10.77 10.68 9.49
CA PHE A 89 11.47 11.86 10.03
C PHE A 89 11.25 12.08 11.53
N THR A 90 10.20 11.49 12.11
CA THR A 90 9.96 11.47 13.56
C THR A 90 8.99 10.37 13.94
N ASN A 91 9.15 9.80 15.14
CA ASN A 91 8.17 8.92 15.76
C ASN A 91 7.27 9.64 16.78
N VAL A 92 7.52 10.91 17.06
CA VAL A 92 6.67 11.71 17.95
C VAL A 92 5.35 12.06 17.28
N CYS A 93 4.21 11.68 17.89
CA CYS A 93 2.90 11.89 17.30
C CYS A 93 1.83 12.14 18.35
N PHE A 94 1.00 13.18 18.15
CA PHE A 94 -0.11 13.51 19.05
C PHE A 94 -1.45 12.87 18.66
N VAL A 95 -1.54 12.25 17.48
CA VAL A 95 -2.80 11.76 16.92
C VAL A 95 -3.41 10.61 17.72
N GLY A 96 -2.57 9.71 18.26
CA GLY A 96 -3.01 8.64 19.15
C GLY A 96 -3.79 7.53 18.43
N CYS A 97 -3.38 7.14 17.23
CA CYS A 97 -3.97 6.01 16.51
C CYS A 97 -3.72 4.71 17.27
N LYS A 98 -4.77 4.01 17.65
CA LYS A 98 -4.69 2.79 18.46
C LYS A 98 -4.01 1.61 17.76
N PHE A 99 -3.99 1.61 16.44
CA PHE A 99 -3.33 0.59 15.61
C PHE A 99 -1.84 0.88 15.36
N CYS A 100 -1.35 2.08 15.72
CA CYS A 100 0.02 2.49 15.45
C CYS A 100 0.92 2.23 16.66
N ALA A 101 1.86 1.30 16.53
CA ALA A 101 2.88 1.05 17.55
C ALA A 101 4.17 1.85 17.34
N PHE A 102 4.23 2.66 16.27
CA PHE A 102 5.39 3.50 15.96
C PHE A 102 5.39 4.82 16.75
N SER A 103 4.21 5.35 17.08
CA SER A 103 4.08 6.67 17.71
C SER A 103 4.46 6.64 19.19
N VAL A 104 5.29 7.62 19.59
CA VAL A 104 5.70 7.81 20.97
C VAL A 104 5.38 9.23 21.45
N SER A 105 5.45 9.45 22.79
CA SER A 105 5.35 10.78 23.35
C SER A 105 6.66 11.55 23.16
N PRO A 106 6.65 12.91 23.22
CA PRO A 106 7.88 13.69 23.11
C PRO A 106 8.89 13.48 24.27
N ARG A 107 8.45 12.81 25.35
CA ARG A 107 9.30 12.51 26.53
C ARG A 107 9.80 11.07 26.55
N ASP A 108 9.47 10.30 25.54
CA ASP A 108 9.93 8.93 25.40
C ASP A 108 11.43 8.92 25.10
N GLU A 109 12.18 7.99 25.68
CA GLU A 109 13.63 7.87 25.49
C GLU A 109 13.99 7.52 24.04
N THR A 110 13.06 6.89 23.30
CA THR A 110 13.22 6.55 21.89
C THR A 110 12.73 7.63 20.93
N ALA A 111 12.26 8.79 21.47
CA ALA A 111 11.76 9.87 20.65
C ALA A 111 12.88 10.50 19.82
N TYR A 112 12.64 10.70 18.53
CA TYR A 112 13.57 11.39 17.66
C TYR A 112 12.87 12.34 16.68
N PHE A 113 13.64 13.27 16.15
CA PHE A 113 13.21 14.21 15.11
C PHE A 113 14.40 14.53 14.19
N LEU A 114 14.25 14.25 12.90
CA LEU A 114 15.27 14.55 11.90
C LEU A 114 15.13 15.97 11.37
N THR A 115 16.25 16.66 11.21
CA THR A 115 16.27 17.93 10.48
C THR A 115 16.10 17.69 8.98
N PRO A 116 15.68 18.71 8.19
CA PRO A 116 15.63 18.59 6.74
C PRO A 116 16.94 18.09 6.12
N ASP A 117 18.09 18.57 6.60
CA ASP A 117 19.41 18.14 6.11
C ASP A 117 19.68 16.64 6.39
N GLN A 118 19.27 16.15 7.55
CA GLN A 118 19.38 14.72 7.88
C GLN A 118 18.50 13.86 6.97
N VAL A 119 17.30 14.33 6.60
CA VAL A 119 16.43 13.65 5.62
C VAL A 119 17.08 13.68 4.23
N GLY A 120 17.65 14.82 3.82
CA GLY A 120 18.42 14.94 2.57
C GLY A 120 19.60 13.99 2.50
N GLU A 121 20.35 13.84 3.60
CA GLU A 121 21.48 12.89 3.68
C GLU A 121 21.02 11.44 3.53
N LYS A 122 19.88 11.06 4.15
CA LYS A 122 19.29 9.73 3.96
C LYS A 122 18.87 9.50 2.51
N ALA A 123 18.35 10.51 1.81
CA ALA A 123 18.02 10.42 0.39
C ALA A 123 19.28 10.28 -0.48
N ARG A 124 20.38 10.98 -0.17
CA ARG A 124 21.66 10.85 -0.85
C ARG A 124 22.23 9.44 -0.70
N GLN A 125 22.14 8.85 0.50
CA GLN A 125 22.55 7.47 0.75
C GLN A 125 21.69 6.49 -0.05
N ALA A 126 20.34 6.68 -0.09
CA ALA A 126 19.46 5.86 -0.90
C ALA A 126 19.81 5.92 -2.39
N ALA A 127 20.17 7.09 -2.91
CA ALA A 127 20.66 7.24 -4.28
C ALA A 127 21.93 6.41 -4.57
N SER A 128 22.84 6.31 -3.62
CA SER A 128 24.03 5.46 -3.76
C SER A 128 23.72 3.95 -3.80
N TRP A 129 22.53 3.56 -3.36
CA TRP A 129 22.00 2.19 -3.44
C TRP A 129 21.07 1.97 -4.63
N SER A 130 21.14 2.86 -5.62
CA SER A 130 20.30 2.82 -6.82
C SER A 130 18.79 2.97 -6.55
N ALA A 131 18.42 3.55 -5.39
CA ALA A 131 17.03 3.87 -5.14
C ALA A 131 16.55 4.94 -6.12
N THR A 132 15.37 4.73 -6.66
CA THR A 132 14.70 5.68 -7.55
C THR A 132 13.63 6.48 -6.83
N GLU A 133 13.29 6.07 -5.61
CA GLU A 133 12.25 6.65 -4.77
C GLU A 133 12.69 6.73 -3.30
N VAL A 134 12.22 7.76 -2.61
CA VAL A 134 12.13 7.78 -1.15
C VAL A 134 10.68 7.93 -0.73
N CYS A 135 10.25 7.11 0.24
CA CYS A 135 8.93 7.22 0.86
C CYS A 135 9.10 7.94 2.22
N ILE A 136 8.55 9.17 2.33
CA ILE A 136 8.75 10.02 3.51
C ILE A 136 7.44 10.20 4.24
N GLN A 137 7.35 9.66 5.45
CA GLN A 137 6.21 9.80 6.36
C GLN A 137 6.72 9.82 7.80
N GLY A 138 5.99 10.49 8.70
CA GLY A 138 6.37 10.54 10.10
C GLY A 138 5.20 10.74 11.05
N GLY A 139 5.52 10.84 12.33
CA GLY A 139 4.57 11.30 13.35
C GLY A 139 4.25 12.78 13.17
N LEU A 140 3.25 13.25 13.90
CA LEU A 140 2.83 14.66 13.95
C LEU A 140 3.15 15.23 15.32
N PRO A 141 4.33 15.87 15.51
CA PRO A 141 4.66 16.56 16.75
C PRO A 141 3.96 17.92 16.81
N ARG A 142 3.48 18.33 17.99
CA ARG A 142 2.75 19.61 18.15
C ARG A 142 3.55 20.86 17.82
N ASN A 143 4.87 20.77 17.85
CA ASN A 143 5.80 21.87 17.61
C ASN A 143 6.52 21.78 16.26
N LEU A 144 5.91 21.12 15.26
CA LEU A 144 6.47 21.05 13.92
C LEU A 144 6.57 22.48 13.34
N PRO A 145 7.72 22.90 12.78
CA PRO A 145 7.82 24.16 12.08
C PRO A 145 6.85 24.24 10.89
N PRO A 146 6.15 25.36 10.66
CA PRO A 146 5.08 25.44 9.64
C PRO A 146 5.51 25.02 8.24
N PHE A 147 6.76 25.27 7.85
CA PHE A 147 7.28 24.93 6.52
C PHE A 147 8.23 23.72 6.52
N TYR A 148 8.22 22.90 7.58
CA TYR A 148 9.12 21.76 7.70
C TYR A 148 9.02 20.80 6.49
N TYR A 149 7.80 20.47 6.04
CA TYR A 149 7.60 19.57 4.90
C TYR A 149 8.19 20.14 3.61
N ARG A 150 8.03 21.45 3.37
CA ARG A 150 8.67 22.13 2.23
C ARG A 150 10.20 22.03 2.30
N ASP A 151 10.76 22.26 3.47
CA ASP A 151 12.21 22.29 3.68
C ASP A 151 12.82 20.89 3.53
N VAL A 152 12.11 19.84 3.96
CA VAL A 152 12.46 18.44 3.70
C VAL A 152 12.51 18.17 2.18
N LEU A 153 11.50 18.57 1.41
CA LEU A 153 11.48 18.35 -0.04
C LEU A 153 12.68 19.02 -0.71
N ARG A 154 12.97 20.28 -0.35
CA ARG A 154 14.14 21.03 -0.84
C ARG A 154 15.46 20.34 -0.54
N ALA A 155 15.63 19.87 0.70
CA ALA A 155 16.83 19.18 1.12
C ALA A 155 17.04 17.86 0.35
N VAL A 156 15.97 17.09 0.13
CA VAL A 156 16.02 15.87 -0.67
C VAL A 156 16.37 16.18 -2.13
N LYS A 157 15.71 17.16 -2.76
CA LYS A 157 16.02 17.53 -4.17
C LYS A 157 17.41 18.13 -4.32
N ALA A 158 17.93 18.82 -3.32
CA ALA A 158 19.31 19.30 -3.33
C ALA A 158 20.32 18.15 -3.22
N ALA A 159 20.05 17.15 -2.38
CA ALA A 159 20.94 16.01 -2.13
C ALA A 159 20.85 14.92 -3.22
N ALA A 160 19.68 14.72 -3.83
CA ALA A 160 19.41 13.73 -4.86
C ALA A 160 18.36 14.27 -5.87
N PRO A 161 18.76 15.10 -6.83
CA PRO A 161 17.82 15.83 -7.72
C PRO A 161 16.88 14.94 -8.54
N PHE A 162 17.32 13.74 -8.90
CA PHE A 162 16.52 12.76 -9.67
C PHE A 162 15.63 11.85 -8.82
N MET A 163 15.76 11.90 -7.50
CA MET A 163 15.00 11.05 -6.59
C MET A 163 13.51 11.41 -6.66
N HIS A 164 12.66 10.40 -6.91
CA HIS A 164 11.21 10.56 -6.78
C HIS A 164 10.84 10.66 -5.30
N ILE A 165 10.12 11.71 -4.94
CA ILE A 165 9.66 11.93 -3.56
C ILE A 165 8.19 11.53 -3.46
N HIS A 166 7.95 10.36 -2.87
CA HIS A 166 6.64 9.86 -2.47
C HIS A 166 6.41 10.21 -1.01
N ALA A 167 5.70 11.30 -0.73
CA ALA A 167 5.74 11.87 0.61
C ALA A 167 4.41 12.44 1.06
N PHE A 168 4.27 12.39 2.38
CA PHE A 168 3.25 12.98 3.23
C PHE A 168 1.84 12.46 2.97
N SER A 169 1.36 11.71 3.95
CA SER A 169 -0.03 11.23 3.97
C SER A 169 -1.04 12.38 3.97
N PRO A 170 -2.29 12.16 3.59
CA PRO A 170 -3.35 13.16 3.72
C PRO A 170 -3.45 13.78 5.12
N MET A 171 -3.13 13.02 6.16
CA MET A 171 -3.10 13.55 7.53
C MET A 171 -1.97 14.56 7.75
N GLU A 172 -0.77 14.30 7.21
CA GLU A 172 0.37 15.22 7.26
C GLU A 172 0.10 16.49 6.42
N ILE A 173 -0.54 16.33 5.26
CA ILE A 173 -0.94 17.46 4.39
C ILE A 173 -1.93 18.38 5.16
N THR A 174 -2.96 17.81 5.76
CA THR A 174 -3.93 18.59 6.56
C THR A 174 -3.26 19.31 7.72
N TYR A 175 -2.34 18.63 8.41
CA TYR A 175 -1.58 19.26 9.49
C TYR A 175 -0.70 20.41 8.99
N GLY A 176 -0.04 20.27 7.84
CA GLY A 176 0.71 21.36 7.23
C GLY A 176 -0.15 22.55 6.82
N VAL A 177 -1.37 22.31 6.34
CA VAL A 177 -2.37 23.35 6.06
C VAL A 177 -2.73 24.10 7.36
N GLU A 178 -3.01 23.39 8.45
CA GLU A 178 -3.31 23.99 9.76
C GLU A 178 -2.14 24.84 10.28
N LEU A 179 -0.91 24.36 10.17
CA LEU A 179 0.28 25.07 10.65
C LEU A 179 0.59 26.34 9.87
N THR A 180 0.29 26.36 8.56
CA THR A 180 0.63 27.49 7.68
C THR A 180 -0.51 28.45 7.48
N GLY A 181 -1.75 28.05 7.75
CA GLY A 181 -2.96 28.84 7.44
C GLY A 181 -3.24 29.00 5.94
N MET A 182 -2.54 28.24 5.08
CA MET A 182 -2.77 28.27 3.64
C MET A 182 -4.04 27.50 3.27
N SER A 183 -4.61 27.77 2.08
CA SER A 183 -5.62 26.89 1.52
C SER A 183 -5.00 25.52 1.17
N LEU A 184 -5.81 24.44 1.18
CA LEU A 184 -5.34 23.10 0.81
C LEU A 184 -4.69 23.09 -0.59
N ARG A 185 -5.31 23.75 -1.56
CA ARG A 185 -4.79 23.86 -2.94
C ARG A 185 -3.45 24.59 -2.99
N ASP A 186 -3.35 25.76 -2.36
CA ASP A 186 -2.10 26.52 -2.37
C ASP A 186 -0.97 25.79 -1.66
N TYR A 187 -1.30 25.09 -0.56
CA TYR A 187 -0.33 24.27 0.16
C TYR A 187 0.19 23.12 -0.69
N LEU A 188 -0.68 22.39 -1.40
CA LEU A 188 -0.29 21.31 -2.31
C LEU A 188 0.53 21.83 -3.49
N LEU A 189 0.16 22.97 -4.09
CA LEU A 189 0.93 23.61 -5.16
C LEU A 189 2.31 24.07 -4.67
N MET A 190 2.38 24.61 -3.45
CA MET A 190 3.66 24.99 -2.81
C MET A 190 4.55 23.75 -2.63
N LEU A 191 4.02 22.64 -2.12
CA LEU A 191 4.80 21.40 -1.96
C LEU A 191 5.25 20.85 -3.32
N LYS A 192 4.36 20.82 -4.33
CA LYS A 192 4.71 20.40 -5.71
C LYS A 192 5.84 21.25 -6.28
N GLY A 193 5.76 22.57 -6.16
CA GLY A 193 6.79 23.51 -6.61
C GLY A 193 8.14 23.36 -5.88
N ASN A 194 8.16 22.65 -4.76
CA ASN A 194 9.36 22.37 -3.97
C ASN A 194 9.82 20.92 -4.07
N GLY A 195 9.25 20.11 -4.96
CA GLY A 195 9.76 18.78 -5.30
C GLY A 195 8.92 17.60 -4.82
N LEU A 196 7.69 17.84 -4.35
CA LEU A 196 6.75 16.73 -4.10
C LEU A 196 6.31 16.12 -5.44
N ASP A 197 6.53 14.82 -5.62
CA ASP A 197 6.17 14.12 -6.86
C ASP A 197 4.84 13.37 -6.74
N THR A 198 4.64 12.57 -5.66
CA THR A 198 3.40 11.83 -5.42
C THR A 198 3.07 11.75 -3.93
N LEU A 199 1.80 11.48 -3.61
CA LEU A 199 1.35 11.25 -2.23
C LEU A 199 1.09 9.76 -1.95
N PRO A 200 1.50 9.23 -0.78
CA PRO A 200 0.97 7.97 -0.28
C PRO A 200 -0.52 8.11 0.10
N GLY A 201 -1.35 7.20 -0.38
CA GLY A 201 -2.77 7.12 -0.02
C GLY A 201 -3.03 6.55 1.38
N THR A 202 -2.03 6.60 2.25
CA THR A 202 -2.12 6.19 3.66
C THR A 202 -3.06 7.10 4.45
N ALA A 203 -3.23 6.83 5.73
CA ALA A 203 -4.27 7.44 6.55
C ALA A 203 -5.72 7.12 6.09
N ALA A 204 -5.91 6.29 5.06
CA ALA A 204 -7.20 5.77 4.63
C ALA A 204 -7.76 4.74 5.63
N GLU A 205 -6.95 3.82 6.06
CA GLU A 205 -7.34 2.59 6.79
C GLU A 205 -8.62 1.99 6.22
N ILE A 206 -9.77 2.23 6.85
CA ILE A 206 -11.12 2.04 6.29
C ILE A 206 -11.80 3.40 6.18
N LEU A 207 -12.31 3.72 5.00
CA LEU A 207 -13.02 4.98 4.69
C LEU A 207 -14.50 4.86 5.08
N ASP A 208 -14.72 4.56 6.36
CA ASP A 208 -16.00 4.56 7.06
C ASP A 208 -15.81 5.18 8.44
N ASP A 209 -16.52 6.28 8.73
CA ASP A 209 -16.27 7.07 9.93
C ASP A 209 -16.62 6.32 11.22
N SER A 210 -17.53 5.35 11.20
CA SER A 210 -17.85 4.51 12.35
C SER A 210 -16.67 3.61 12.76
N VAL A 211 -15.95 3.09 11.78
CA VAL A 211 -14.71 2.33 11.98
C VAL A 211 -13.57 3.27 12.39
N ARG A 212 -13.39 4.39 11.67
CA ARG A 212 -12.32 5.36 11.88
C ARG A 212 -12.30 5.93 13.30
N LEU A 213 -13.46 6.27 13.85
CA LEU A 213 -13.59 6.79 15.22
C LEU A 213 -13.07 5.82 16.30
N VAL A 214 -13.11 4.53 16.06
CA VAL A 214 -12.54 3.53 16.97
C VAL A 214 -11.04 3.39 16.78
N LEU A 215 -10.58 3.43 15.51
CA LEU A 215 -9.15 3.33 15.17
C LEU A 215 -8.37 4.55 15.69
N SER A 216 -8.92 5.75 15.50
CA SER A 216 -8.27 7.00 15.88
C SER A 216 -9.28 8.16 15.85
N ARG A 217 -9.57 8.75 17.01
CA ARG A 217 -10.53 9.87 17.13
C ARG A 217 -10.03 11.19 16.52
N ASN A 218 -8.71 11.37 16.48
CA ASN A 218 -8.06 12.62 16.06
C ASN A 218 -7.54 12.56 14.63
N LYS A 219 -7.95 11.56 13.85
CA LYS A 219 -7.55 11.41 12.47
C LYS A 219 -8.61 12.00 11.53
N LEU A 220 -8.23 12.25 10.28
CA LEU A 220 -9.15 12.74 9.24
C LEU A 220 -10.43 11.91 9.17
N SER A 221 -11.58 12.57 8.97
CA SER A 221 -12.80 11.91 8.51
C SER A 221 -12.63 11.38 7.09
N THR A 222 -13.54 10.50 6.67
CA THR A 222 -13.58 10.01 5.28
C THR A 222 -13.67 11.17 4.29
N ALA A 223 -14.54 12.16 4.56
CA ALA A 223 -14.72 13.32 3.69
C ALA A 223 -13.43 14.17 3.58
N GLN A 224 -12.72 14.39 4.66
CA GLN A 224 -11.46 15.13 4.65
C GLN A 224 -10.37 14.38 3.88
N TRP A 225 -10.29 13.06 4.01
CA TRP A 225 -9.33 12.26 3.25
C TRP A 225 -9.62 12.37 1.75
N ILE A 226 -10.89 12.27 1.34
CA ILE A 226 -11.32 12.42 -0.05
C ILE A 226 -10.95 13.81 -0.59
N ASP A 227 -11.22 14.86 0.17
CA ASP A 227 -10.92 16.24 -0.22
C ASP A 227 -9.42 16.44 -0.50
N VAL A 228 -8.55 15.96 0.39
CA VAL A 228 -7.09 16.04 0.18
C VAL A 228 -6.66 15.30 -1.08
N ILE A 229 -7.14 14.07 -1.28
CA ILE A 229 -6.74 13.26 -2.43
C ILE A 229 -7.25 13.87 -3.75
N GLN A 230 -8.51 14.27 -3.81
CA GLN A 230 -9.05 14.87 -5.02
C GLN A 230 -8.38 16.20 -5.36
N THR A 231 -8.16 17.06 -4.36
CA THR A 231 -7.44 18.33 -4.56
C THR A 231 -5.99 18.09 -5.02
N ALA A 232 -5.31 17.07 -4.47
CA ALA A 232 -3.98 16.70 -4.93
C ALA A 232 -3.99 16.26 -6.41
N HIS A 233 -4.93 15.41 -6.80
CA HIS A 233 -5.09 14.98 -8.19
C HIS A 233 -5.38 16.16 -9.13
N GLU A 234 -6.24 17.09 -8.74
CA GLU A 234 -6.53 18.33 -9.49
C GLU A 234 -5.30 19.24 -9.61
N CYS A 235 -4.41 19.23 -8.62
CA CYS A 235 -3.13 19.93 -8.68
C CYS A 235 -2.09 19.16 -9.53
N GLY A 236 -2.46 18.01 -10.12
CA GLY A 236 -1.58 17.14 -10.90
C GLY A 236 -0.53 16.44 -10.04
N ILE A 237 -0.84 16.13 -8.78
CA ILE A 237 -0.07 15.28 -7.88
C ILE A 237 -0.80 13.95 -7.79
N ARG A 238 -0.22 12.89 -8.34
CA ARG A 238 -0.81 11.55 -8.26
C ARG A 238 -0.62 10.95 -6.88
N SER A 239 -1.41 9.94 -6.54
CA SER A 239 -1.28 9.23 -5.27
C SER A 239 -1.44 7.72 -5.42
N THR A 240 -0.97 6.98 -4.43
CA THR A 240 -1.41 5.60 -4.23
C THR A 240 -2.79 5.57 -3.56
N SER A 241 -3.40 4.41 -3.46
CA SER A 241 -4.59 4.17 -2.64
C SER A 241 -4.35 2.98 -1.73
N THR A 242 -4.85 3.02 -0.50
CA THR A 242 -4.62 1.95 0.49
C THR A 242 -5.91 1.55 1.19
N MET A 243 -5.90 0.34 1.77
CA MET A 243 -6.92 -0.13 2.68
C MET A 243 -6.26 -0.99 3.76
N MET A 244 -6.49 -0.71 5.04
CA MET A 244 -6.04 -1.58 6.12
C MET A 244 -7.16 -2.56 6.50
N TYR A 245 -6.89 -3.86 6.40
CA TYR A 245 -7.85 -4.91 6.68
C TYR A 245 -7.34 -5.90 7.73
N GLY A 246 -8.24 -6.68 8.30
CA GLY A 246 -7.90 -7.69 9.32
C GLY A 246 -8.04 -7.19 10.75
N HIS A 247 -8.74 -6.06 11.01
CA HIS A 247 -8.92 -5.53 12.36
C HIS A 247 -10.36 -5.66 12.87
N ARG A 248 -11.28 -4.73 12.56
CA ARG A 248 -12.69 -4.75 13.01
C ARG A 248 -13.70 -4.53 11.89
N GLU A 249 -13.19 -4.25 10.71
CA GLU A 249 -14.00 -4.08 9.51
C GLU A 249 -14.66 -5.41 9.09
N THR A 250 -15.60 -5.31 8.16
CA THR A 250 -16.27 -6.43 7.49
C THR A 250 -15.96 -6.42 6.01
N THR A 251 -16.30 -7.49 5.30
CA THR A 251 -16.17 -7.56 3.83
C THR A 251 -16.99 -6.49 3.12
N GLU A 252 -18.11 -6.03 3.71
CA GLU A 252 -18.88 -4.90 3.18
C GLU A 252 -18.08 -3.60 3.19
N HIS A 253 -17.28 -3.34 4.20
CA HIS A 253 -16.37 -2.19 4.25
C HIS A 253 -15.31 -2.26 3.14
N TRP A 254 -14.80 -3.45 2.81
CA TRP A 254 -13.86 -3.63 1.69
C TRP A 254 -14.53 -3.24 0.37
N VAL A 255 -15.73 -3.76 0.11
CA VAL A 255 -16.51 -3.44 -1.09
C VAL A 255 -16.80 -1.95 -1.19
N ASN A 256 -17.29 -1.33 -0.13
CA ASN A 256 -17.60 0.09 -0.11
C ASN A 256 -16.35 0.95 -0.40
N GLN A 257 -15.21 0.60 0.18
CA GLN A 257 -13.95 1.33 -0.07
C GLN A 257 -13.48 1.16 -1.51
N LEU A 258 -13.48 -0.07 -2.05
CA LEU A 258 -13.08 -0.31 -3.44
C LEU A 258 -14.02 0.41 -4.44
N LEU A 259 -15.32 0.44 -4.18
CA LEU A 259 -16.29 1.22 -4.96
C LEU A 259 -16.00 2.72 -4.90
N LEU A 260 -15.70 3.26 -3.71
CA LEU A 260 -15.34 4.66 -3.52
C LEU A 260 -14.03 5.02 -4.25
N LEU A 261 -12.99 4.19 -4.14
CA LEU A 261 -11.73 4.41 -4.86
C LEU A 261 -11.94 4.39 -6.38
N ARG A 262 -12.76 3.47 -6.89
CA ARG A 262 -13.15 3.40 -8.31
C ARG A 262 -13.88 4.66 -8.77
N GLU A 263 -14.78 5.20 -7.93
CA GLU A 263 -15.49 6.44 -8.20
C GLU A 263 -14.54 7.65 -8.24
N ILE A 264 -13.64 7.78 -7.26
CA ILE A 264 -12.61 8.85 -7.26
C ILE A 264 -11.74 8.73 -8.50
N GLN A 265 -11.27 7.53 -8.82
CA GLN A 265 -10.43 7.29 -10.01
C GLN A 265 -11.14 7.68 -11.30
N SER A 266 -12.43 7.38 -11.44
CA SER A 266 -13.19 7.73 -12.63
C SER A 266 -13.31 9.26 -12.85
N ARG A 267 -13.28 10.03 -11.76
CA ARG A 267 -13.33 11.49 -11.80
C ARG A 267 -11.96 12.14 -11.99
N THR A 268 -10.91 11.58 -11.41
CA THR A 268 -9.62 12.25 -11.29
C THR A 268 -8.49 11.58 -12.07
N GLY A 269 -8.56 10.27 -12.30
CA GLY A 269 -7.48 9.50 -12.91
C GLY A 269 -6.15 9.50 -12.14
N GLY A 270 -6.15 9.95 -10.88
CA GLY A 270 -4.93 10.27 -10.14
C GLY A 270 -4.31 9.11 -9.36
N PHE A 271 -5.03 8.02 -9.09
CA PHE A 271 -4.44 6.85 -8.41
C PHE A 271 -3.49 6.08 -9.33
N THR A 272 -2.33 5.72 -8.80
CA THR A 272 -1.32 4.91 -9.49
C THR A 272 -1.49 3.42 -9.23
N GLU A 273 -1.87 3.05 -8.01
CA GLU A 273 -1.97 1.67 -7.54
C GLU A 273 -2.90 1.55 -6.33
N PHE A 274 -3.30 0.34 -6.02
CA PHE A 274 -3.97 -0.01 -4.78
C PHE A 274 -3.11 -0.96 -3.93
N VAL A 275 -2.97 -0.65 -2.63
CA VAL A 275 -2.16 -1.40 -1.67
C VAL A 275 -3.03 -1.88 -0.51
N PRO A 276 -3.42 -3.16 -0.48
CA PRO A 276 -4.06 -3.75 0.70
C PRO A 276 -3.03 -4.02 1.80
N LEU A 277 -3.26 -3.47 2.98
CA LEU A 277 -2.38 -3.53 4.13
C LEU A 277 -2.97 -4.44 5.22
N GLY A 278 -2.44 -5.63 5.39
CA GLY A 278 -2.84 -6.53 6.48
C GLY A 278 -2.53 -5.89 7.85
N PHE A 279 -3.49 -5.90 8.77
CA PHE A 279 -3.29 -5.39 10.12
C PHE A 279 -2.32 -6.27 10.91
N ILE A 280 -1.26 -5.67 11.44
CA ILE A 280 -0.34 -6.30 12.40
C ILE A 280 -0.79 -5.88 13.79
N HIS A 281 -1.14 -6.84 14.63
CA HIS A 281 -1.90 -6.62 15.85
C HIS A 281 -1.06 -6.61 17.14
N ASP A 282 0.02 -7.41 17.21
CA ASP A 282 0.67 -7.87 18.45
C ASP A 282 0.96 -6.76 19.47
N LYS A 283 1.52 -5.63 19.01
CA LYS A 283 1.95 -4.54 19.88
C LYS A 283 1.04 -3.31 19.80
N THR A 284 -0.19 -3.46 19.29
CA THR A 284 -1.13 -2.33 19.13
C THR A 284 -2.12 -2.22 20.28
N LEU A 285 -2.40 -0.99 20.70
CA LEU A 285 -3.43 -0.72 21.70
C LEU A 285 -4.81 -1.18 21.26
N LEU A 286 -5.09 -1.15 19.95
CA LEU A 286 -6.36 -1.58 19.38
C LEU A 286 -6.65 -3.04 19.71
N TYR A 287 -5.66 -3.92 19.55
CA TYR A 287 -5.78 -5.35 19.88
C TYR A 287 -5.76 -5.60 21.39
N GLN A 288 -4.85 -4.97 22.11
CA GLN A 288 -4.74 -5.10 23.56
C GLN A 288 -6.01 -4.70 24.31
N GLN A 289 -6.78 -3.76 23.77
CA GLN A 289 -8.07 -3.31 24.29
C GLN A 289 -9.26 -4.21 23.85
N GLY A 290 -9.04 -5.27 23.11
CA GLY A 290 -10.10 -6.12 22.58
C GLY A 290 -10.99 -5.45 21.52
N LEU A 291 -10.49 -4.40 20.86
CA LEU A 291 -11.23 -3.62 19.85
C LEU A 291 -10.99 -4.10 18.43
N ALA A 292 -10.08 -5.04 18.22
CA ALA A 292 -9.78 -5.66 16.93
C ALA A 292 -9.50 -7.16 17.11
N ARG A 293 -9.63 -7.89 16.00
CA ARG A 293 -9.19 -9.28 15.86
C ARG A 293 -7.69 -9.36 15.60
N SER A 294 -7.13 -10.55 15.59
CA SER A 294 -5.69 -10.84 15.50
C SER A 294 -5.14 -10.79 14.06
N GLY A 295 -5.48 -9.79 13.28
CA GLY A 295 -5.05 -9.68 11.89
C GLY A 295 -5.98 -10.38 10.90
N GLY A 296 -5.60 -10.36 9.62
CA GLY A 296 -6.30 -11.07 8.55
C GLY A 296 -5.96 -12.56 8.55
N THR A 297 -6.91 -13.40 8.18
CA THR A 297 -6.67 -14.82 7.91
C THR A 297 -6.00 -15.01 6.54
N LEU A 298 -5.39 -16.18 6.31
CA LEU A 298 -4.83 -16.50 4.99
C LEU A 298 -5.89 -16.40 3.88
N GLU A 299 -7.10 -16.86 4.14
CA GLU A 299 -8.23 -16.74 3.22
C GLU A 299 -8.54 -15.27 2.88
N GLU A 300 -8.57 -14.40 3.89
CA GLU A 300 -8.80 -12.97 3.68
C GLU A 300 -7.67 -12.30 2.91
N HIS A 301 -6.41 -12.69 3.13
CA HIS A 301 -5.29 -12.17 2.37
C HIS A 301 -5.45 -12.45 0.88
N ILE A 302 -5.79 -13.69 0.50
CA ILE A 302 -6.05 -14.06 -0.90
C ILE A 302 -7.28 -13.32 -1.44
N LYS A 303 -8.37 -13.35 -0.70
CA LYS A 303 -9.66 -12.75 -1.08
C LYS A 303 -9.54 -11.25 -1.36
N VAL A 304 -8.89 -10.49 -0.48
CA VAL A 304 -8.74 -9.02 -0.64
C VAL A 304 -7.98 -8.67 -1.91
N HIS A 305 -6.89 -9.38 -2.23
CA HIS A 305 -6.12 -9.11 -3.45
C HIS A 305 -6.89 -9.50 -4.70
N ALA A 306 -7.53 -10.66 -4.71
CA ALA A 306 -8.34 -11.13 -5.83
C ALA A 306 -9.57 -10.22 -6.07
N LEU A 307 -10.28 -9.86 -5.00
CA LEU A 307 -11.42 -8.95 -5.06
C LEU A 307 -11.00 -7.56 -5.59
N ALA A 308 -9.89 -7.02 -5.09
CA ALA A 308 -9.35 -5.74 -5.57
C ALA A 308 -9.02 -5.81 -7.06
N ARG A 309 -8.37 -6.87 -7.54
CA ARG A 309 -8.08 -7.05 -8.98
C ARG A 309 -9.35 -7.02 -9.82
N VAL A 310 -10.36 -7.78 -9.41
CA VAL A 310 -11.63 -7.87 -10.15
C VAL A 310 -12.39 -6.55 -10.13
N MET A 311 -12.52 -5.92 -8.96
CA MET A 311 -13.31 -4.69 -8.83
C MET A 311 -12.63 -3.45 -9.40
N LEU A 312 -11.30 -3.39 -9.40
CA LEU A 312 -10.52 -2.24 -9.86
C LEU A 312 -9.99 -2.39 -11.30
N ALA A 313 -10.23 -3.53 -11.95
CA ALA A 313 -9.85 -3.76 -13.35
C ALA A 313 -10.29 -2.60 -14.24
N GLY A 314 -9.41 -2.12 -15.12
CA GLY A 314 -9.68 -1.01 -16.03
C GLY A 314 -9.73 0.39 -15.35
N SER A 315 -9.64 0.45 -14.01
CA SER A 315 -9.63 1.71 -13.25
C SER A 315 -8.31 1.92 -12.55
N ILE A 316 -7.93 1.03 -11.62
CA ILE A 316 -6.63 1.03 -10.94
C ILE A 316 -5.99 -0.33 -11.23
N ASN A 317 -5.10 -0.37 -12.22
CA ASN A 317 -4.61 -1.61 -12.79
C ASN A 317 -3.45 -2.25 -12.02
N HIS A 318 -2.81 -1.53 -11.09
CA HIS A 318 -1.71 -2.06 -10.29
C HIS A 318 -2.18 -2.38 -8.87
N ILE A 319 -1.99 -3.63 -8.47
CA ILE A 319 -2.31 -4.13 -7.11
C ILE A 319 -1.00 -4.60 -6.48
N GLN A 320 -0.57 -3.90 -5.45
CA GLN A 320 0.68 -4.18 -4.75
C GLN A 320 0.44 -5.15 -3.58
N VAL A 321 1.37 -6.08 -3.35
CA VAL A 321 1.43 -6.84 -2.11
C VAL A 321 2.30 -6.14 -1.07
N SER A 322 1.82 -6.07 0.18
CA SER A 322 2.61 -5.54 1.30
C SER A 322 3.40 -6.66 1.96
N TRP A 323 4.56 -7.03 1.38
CA TRP A 323 5.35 -8.18 1.83
C TRP A 323 5.81 -8.08 3.30
N VAL A 324 6.04 -6.87 3.82
CA VAL A 324 6.40 -6.64 5.24
C VAL A 324 5.31 -7.10 6.21
N LYS A 325 4.07 -7.17 5.75
CA LYS A 325 2.90 -7.60 6.55
C LYS A 325 2.51 -9.04 6.27
N LEU A 326 2.72 -9.51 5.05
CA LEU A 326 2.28 -10.83 4.58
C LEU A 326 3.37 -11.90 4.69
N GLY A 327 4.64 -11.50 4.69
CA GLY A 327 5.75 -12.43 4.55
C GLY A 327 5.89 -13.00 3.13
N ARG A 328 6.89 -13.86 2.91
CA ARG A 328 7.22 -14.40 1.58
C ARG A 328 6.10 -15.26 1.00
N GLU A 329 5.66 -16.28 1.73
CA GLU A 329 4.71 -17.27 1.19
C GLU A 329 3.36 -16.65 0.85
N VAL A 330 2.79 -15.85 1.76
CA VAL A 330 1.47 -15.22 1.53
C VAL A 330 1.55 -14.17 0.43
N SER A 331 2.67 -13.45 0.31
CA SER A 331 2.89 -12.50 -0.81
C SER A 331 2.90 -13.22 -2.16
N GLN A 332 3.54 -14.39 -2.25
CA GLN A 332 3.55 -15.19 -3.48
C GLN A 332 2.13 -15.70 -3.84
N LEU A 333 1.34 -16.12 -2.86
CA LEU A 333 -0.05 -16.51 -3.10
C LEU A 333 -0.90 -15.32 -3.58
N ALA A 334 -0.72 -14.13 -2.99
CA ALA A 334 -1.42 -12.92 -3.40
C ALA A 334 -1.05 -12.48 -4.84
N LEU A 335 0.22 -12.65 -5.25
CA LEU A 335 0.66 -12.43 -6.63
C LEU A 335 0.01 -13.41 -7.61
N LEU A 336 -0.22 -14.66 -7.20
CA LEU A 336 -0.97 -15.65 -7.98
C LEU A 336 -2.49 -15.43 -7.92
N ALA A 337 -2.98 -14.62 -6.99
CA ALA A 337 -4.37 -14.25 -6.84
C ALA A 337 -4.67 -12.84 -7.37
N GLY A 338 -3.89 -12.34 -8.34
CA GLY A 338 -4.22 -11.12 -9.08
C GLY A 338 -3.38 -9.88 -8.79
N ALA A 339 -2.47 -9.89 -7.81
CA ALA A 339 -1.51 -8.80 -7.65
C ALA A 339 -0.40 -8.86 -8.73
N ASP A 340 0.20 -7.71 -9.06
CA ASP A 340 1.21 -7.55 -10.11
C ASP A 340 2.44 -6.74 -9.66
N ASP A 341 2.46 -6.32 -8.40
CA ASP A 341 3.56 -5.54 -7.85
C ASP A 341 4.00 -6.06 -6.47
N TYR A 342 5.29 -6.24 -6.29
CA TYR A 342 5.86 -6.71 -5.03
C TYR A 342 6.11 -5.58 -4.02
N GLY A 343 5.94 -4.31 -4.44
CA GLY A 343 6.22 -3.13 -3.64
C GLY A 343 7.69 -2.73 -3.62
N GLY A 344 8.07 -2.05 -2.56
CA GLY A 344 9.39 -1.50 -2.42
C GLY A 344 10.38 -2.40 -1.67
N THR A 345 11.68 -2.18 -1.90
CA THR A 345 12.76 -2.78 -1.09
C THR A 345 12.73 -2.34 0.37
N LEU A 346 12.15 -1.17 0.65
CA LEU A 346 11.81 -0.63 1.97
C LEU A 346 12.98 -0.59 2.97
N PHE A 347 14.14 -0.09 2.57
CA PHE A 347 15.20 0.17 3.53
C PHE A 347 14.65 0.94 4.74
N GLU A 348 14.93 0.47 5.96
CA GLU A 348 14.47 1.06 7.24
C GLU A 348 12.95 1.06 7.45
N GLU A 349 12.22 0.01 7.06
CA GLU A 349 10.81 -0.11 7.41
C GLU A 349 10.65 -0.38 8.92
N ASN A 350 10.27 0.66 9.67
CA ASN A 350 10.17 0.61 11.12
C ASN A 350 8.72 0.49 11.62
N ILE A 351 7.74 0.96 10.86
CA ILE A 351 6.35 1.07 11.32
C ILE A 351 5.74 -0.33 11.55
N SER A 352 5.86 -1.22 10.57
CA SER A 352 5.33 -2.60 10.68
C SER A 352 6.13 -3.43 11.68
N ARG A 353 7.45 -3.26 11.73
CA ARG A 353 8.33 -3.94 12.68
C ARG A 353 7.93 -3.63 14.12
N LEU A 354 7.72 -2.37 14.45
CA LEU A 354 7.31 -1.95 15.80
C LEU A 354 5.91 -2.44 16.18
N ALA A 355 5.05 -2.68 15.20
CA ALA A 355 3.74 -3.30 15.42
C ALA A 355 3.83 -4.82 15.64
N GLY A 356 4.97 -5.46 15.38
CA GLY A 356 5.21 -6.90 15.58
C GLY A 356 5.40 -7.69 14.28
N ALA A 357 5.53 -7.04 13.12
CA ALA A 357 5.81 -7.74 11.86
C ALA A 357 7.18 -8.43 11.89
N THR A 358 7.24 -9.66 11.39
CA THR A 358 8.44 -10.52 11.42
C THR A 358 9.09 -10.74 10.06
N ALA A 359 8.53 -10.16 8.99
CA ALA A 359 9.00 -10.38 7.61
C ALA A 359 10.29 -9.59 7.24
N GLY A 360 10.88 -8.86 8.19
CA GLY A 360 12.08 -8.06 7.97
C GLY A 360 11.78 -6.59 7.66
N GLN A 361 12.84 -5.82 7.43
CA GLN A 361 12.80 -4.39 7.13
C GLN A 361 13.30 -4.05 5.73
N TYR A 362 13.86 -5.02 5.04
CA TYR A 362 14.48 -4.88 3.75
C TYR A 362 14.44 -6.20 2.97
N VAL A 363 14.15 -6.11 1.68
CA VAL A 363 14.32 -7.20 0.70
C VAL A 363 15.14 -6.64 -0.46
N SER A 364 16.22 -7.32 -0.84
CA SER A 364 17.05 -6.89 -1.96
C SER A 364 16.35 -7.10 -3.32
N ALA A 365 16.74 -6.34 -4.33
CA ALA A 365 16.27 -6.54 -5.69
C ALA A 365 16.58 -7.96 -6.21
N ALA A 366 17.76 -8.52 -5.85
CA ALA A 366 18.13 -9.88 -6.20
C ALA A 366 17.15 -10.91 -5.60
N GLU A 367 16.77 -10.73 -4.35
CA GLU A 367 15.80 -11.60 -3.68
C GLU A 367 14.39 -11.44 -4.27
N PHE A 368 13.96 -10.23 -4.68
CA PHE A 368 12.72 -10.07 -5.44
C PHE A 368 12.78 -10.83 -6.77
N HIS A 369 13.90 -10.78 -7.49
CA HIS A 369 14.07 -11.54 -8.73
C HIS A 369 13.93 -13.04 -8.51
N GLU A 370 14.53 -13.58 -7.46
CA GLU A 370 14.40 -15.00 -7.10
C GLU A 370 12.94 -15.36 -6.80
N ARG A 371 12.31 -14.62 -5.89
CA ARG A 371 10.91 -14.86 -5.45
C ARG A 371 9.91 -14.77 -6.61
N ILE A 372 10.13 -13.85 -7.55
CA ILE A 372 9.27 -13.66 -8.71
C ILE A 372 9.47 -14.78 -9.75
N ARG A 373 10.72 -15.19 -10.01
CA ARG A 373 11.02 -16.30 -10.92
C ARG A 373 10.48 -17.64 -10.42
N GLU A 374 10.40 -17.85 -9.11
CA GLU A 374 9.74 -19.05 -8.54
C GLU A 374 8.26 -19.17 -8.90
N LEU A 375 7.63 -18.08 -9.34
CA LEU A 375 6.26 -18.03 -9.82
C LEU A 375 6.16 -18.12 -11.36
N ASP A 376 7.27 -18.43 -12.06
CA ASP A 376 7.39 -18.35 -13.52
C ASP A 376 7.00 -16.98 -14.08
N ARG A 377 7.38 -15.89 -13.35
CA ARG A 377 7.10 -14.52 -13.71
C ARG A 377 8.39 -13.74 -14.02
N ILE A 378 8.24 -12.61 -14.70
CA ILE A 378 9.33 -11.74 -15.13
C ILE A 378 9.50 -10.60 -14.11
N PRO A 379 10.61 -10.54 -13.35
CA PRO A 379 10.85 -9.42 -12.44
C PRO A 379 11.25 -8.16 -13.22
N ALA A 380 10.67 -7.00 -12.86
CA ALA A 380 11.05 -5.72 -13.44
C ALA A 380 11.05 -4.61 -12.40
N GLN A 381 12.14 -3.84 -12.34
CA GLN A 381 12.14 -2.60 -11.55
C GLN A 381 11.31 -1.54 -12.26
N ARG A 382 10.38 -0.92 -11.54
CA ARG A 382 9.56 0.20 -12.05
C ARG A 382 9.94 1.54 -11.42
N ASN A 383 9.51 2.63 -12.06
CA ASN A 383 9.41 3.92 -11.37
C ASN A 383 8.10 3.97 -10.55
N THR A 384 7.96 4.97 -9.67
CA THR A 384 6.80 5.13 -8.76
C THR A 384 5.45 5.20 -9.49
N THR A 385 5.42 5.74 -10.70
CA THR A 385 4.17 5.98 -11.45
C THR A 385 3.86 4.93 -12.52
N TYR A 386 4.58 3.83 -12.58
CA TYR A 386 4.42 2.72 -13.55
C TYR A 386 4.55 3.13 -15.03
N THR A 387 5.17 4.27 -15.29
CA THR A 387 5.37 4.78 -16.67
C THR A 387 6.67 4.31 -17.30
N LYS A 388 7.56 3.71 -16.51
CA LYS A 388 8.86 3.23 -16.94
C LYS A 388 9.27 1.99 -16.17
N TYR A 389 9.78 1.00 -16.90
CA TYR A 389 10.51 -0.14 -16.37
C TYR A 389 11.99 0.01 -16.69
N PHE A 390 12.85 -0.44 -15.79
CA PHE A 390 14.31 -0.35 -15.94
C PHE A 390 14.89 -1.72 -16.30
N ASP A 391 15.65 -1.79 -17.38
CA ASP A 391 16.40 -2.98 -17.81
C ASP A 391 17.71 -3.11 -17.00
N SER A 392 17.64 -3.24 -15.71
CA SER A 392 18.86 -3.32 -14.90
C SER A 392 19.06 -4.71 -14.31
N PRO A 393 20.30 -5.26 -14.37
CA PRO A 393 20.68 -6.28 -13.39
C PRO A 393 20.54 -5.65 -12.00
N ALA A 394 19.98 -6.43 -11.07
CA ALA A 394 19.81 -5.97 -9.70
C ALA A 394 21.16 -5.41 -9.16
N PRO A 395 21.21 -4.14 -8.72
CA PRO A 395 22.44 -3.62 -8.16
C PRO A 395 22.83 -4.46 -6.95
N THR A 396 24.12 -4.79 -6.85
CA THR A 396 24.69 -5.36 -5.62
C THR A 396 24.73 -4.25 -4.59
N VAL A 397 23.67 -4.11 -3.83
CA VAL A 397 23.65 -3.19 -2.68
C VAL A 397 24.40 -3.88 -1.54
N PRO A 398 25.35 -3.21 -0.88
CA PRO A 398 25.90 -3.72 0.37
C PRO A 398 24.74 -3.96 1.34
N GLU A 399 24.71 -5.12 1.99
CA GLU A 399 23.74 -5.32 3.07
C GLU A 399 23.84 -4.14 4.03
N PRO A 400 22.71 -3.54 4.43
CA PRO A 400 22.73 -2.53 5.47
C PRO A 400 23.45 -3.17 6.65
N ALA A 401 24.54 -2.55 7.13
CA ALA A 401 25.21 -2.99 8.33
C ALA A 401 24.11 -3.21 9.37
N ALA A 402 24.05 -4.43 9.92
CA ALA A 402 23.11 -4.71 11.00
C ALA A 402 23.27 -3.57 11.99
N THR A 403 22.26 -2.73 12.11
CA THR A 403 22.22 -1.67 13.12
C THR A 403 22.31 -2.43 14.41
N GLY A 404 23.50 -2.45 15.00
CA GLY A 404 23.76 -3.07 16.28
C GLY A 404 22.65 -2.60 17.23
N ASP A 405 22.09 -3.55 17.94
CA ASP A 405 21.19 -3.30 19.04
C ASP A 405 21.74 -2.12 19.85
N ALA A 406 21.21 -0.94 19.63
CA ALA A 406 21.35 0.13 20.59
C ALA A 406 20.42 -0.25 21.74
N ALA A 407 21.07 -0.75 22.80
CA ALA A 407 20.50 -1.09 24.08
C ALA A 407 19.69 0.06 24.68
#